data_6294244a46d5e1386ad1e811b256819e
#
_entry.id   6294244a46d5e1386ad1e811b256819e
#
_cell.length_a   1.000
_cell.length_b   1.000
_cell.length_c   1.000
_cell.angle_alpha   90.00
_cell.angle_beta   90.00
_cell.angle_gamma   90.00
#
_symmetry.space_group_name_H-M   'P 1'
#
loop_
_entity.id
_entity.type
_entity.pdbx_description
1 polymer ?
#
loop_
_entity_poly.entity_id
_entity_poly.type
_entity_poly.pdbx_seq_one_letter_code
_entity_poly.pdbx_strand_id
1 'polypeptide(L)'
;MYCRVVHIKFVSEIQMKMVTSYMEHTMLPRNLAAGQISGEVFKISENEVFTISKHPDKVTADKIMALMQQELKEIAVGSKLTKLEGQLLIGASPA
;
A
#
# COMPACT_ATOMS: atom_id res chain seq x y z
N MET A 1 -14.66 -1.50 8.14
CA MET A 1 -13.61 -1.22 7.14
C MET A 1 -12.28 -0.99 7.84
N TYR A 2 -11.23 -1.54 7.31
CA TYR A 2 -9.88 -1.44 7.85
C TYR A 2 -8.98 -0.75 6.82
N CYS A 3 -8.16 0.20 7.25
CA CYS A 3 -7.28 0.97 6.38
C CYS A 3 -5.83 0.79 6.79
N ARG A 4 -4.96 0.64 5.79
CA ARG A 4 -3.51 0.59 6.00
C ARG A 4 -2.84 1.64 5.11
N VAL A 5 -2.01 2.46 5.74
CA VAL A 5 -1.22 3.48 5.04
C VAL A 5 0.24 3.09 5.14
N VAL A 6 0.92 3.07 4.01
CA VAL A 6 2.35 2.78 3.97
C VAL A 6 3.06 3.97 3.34
N HIS A 7 3.97 4.56 4.08
CA HIS A 7 4.86 5.60 3.58
C HIS A 7 6.18 4.97 3.17
N ILE A 8 6.63 5.26 1.95
CA ILE A 8 7.87 4.70 1.41
C ILE A 8 8.75 5.83 0.91
N LYS A 9 9.97 5.90 1.45
CA LYS A 9 11.01 6.77 0.91
C LYS A 9 12.02 5.90 0.19
N PHE A 10 12.04 6.01 -1.13
CA PHE A 10 12.91 5.22 -2.00
C PHE A 10 14.33 5.78 -2.04
N VAL A 11 15.27 4.94 -2.44
CA VAL A 11 16.67 5.35 -2.59
C VAL A 11 16.89 6.28 -3.79
N SER A 12 16.01 6.23 -4.79
CA SER A 12 16.12 7.05 -6.01
C SER A 12 14.77 7.20 -6.71
N GLU A 13 14.70 8.16 -7.62
CA GLU A 13 13.52 8.35 -8.48
C GLU A 13 13.29 7.14 -9.39
N ILE A 14 14.37 6.54 -9.89
CA ILE A 14 14.27 5.36 -10.75
C ILE A 14 13.66 4.19 -9.98
N GLN A 15 14.12 3.95 -8.75
CA GLN A 15 13.56 2.90 -7.91
C GLN A 15 12.07 3.14 -7.66
N MET A 16 11.68 4.37 -7.36
CA MET A 16 10.28 4.72 -7.17
C MET A 16 9.45 4.39 -8.40
N LYS A 17 9.90 4.76 -9.59
CA LYS A 17 9.20 4.47 -10.83
C LYS A 17 9.04 2.98 -11.08
N MET A 18 10.09 2.22 -10.84
CA MET A 18 10.07 0.75 -11.01
C MET A 18 9.10 0.10 -10.03
N VAL A 19 9.16 0.47 -8.76
CA VAL A 19 8.32 -0.12 -7.73
C VAL A 19 6.86 0.27 -7.91
N THR A 20 6.57 1.53 -8.21
CA THR A 20 5.17 1.97 -8.42
C THR A 20 4.57 1.34 -9.66
N SER A 21 5.34 1.12 -10.72
CA SER A 21 4.88 0.36 -11.88
C SER A 21 4.54 -1.08 -11.51
N TYR A 22 5.37 -1.73 -10.72
CA TYR A 22 5.11 -3.08 -10.22
C TYR A 22 3.86 -3.11 -9.34
N MET A 23 3.67 -2.12 -8.48
CA MET A 23 2.46 -1.99 -7.67
C MET A 23 1.21 -1.90 -8.55
N GLU A 24 1.24 -1.05 -9.56
CA GLU A 24 0.08 -0.82 -10.44
C GLU A 24 -0.29 -2.08 -11.23
N HIS A 25 0.69 -2.76 -11.81
CA HIS A 25 0.44 -3.85 -12.75
C HIS A 25 0.37 -5.24 -12.11
N THR A 26 0.95 -5.42 -10.93
CA THR A 26 1.04 -6.73 -10.29
C THR A 26 0.39 -6.77 -8.91
N MET A 27 0.81 -5.89 -8.01
CA MET A 27 0.38 -5.97 -6.61
C MET A 27 -1.08 -5.57 -6.43
N LEU A 28 -1.48 -4.43 -6.97
CA LEU A 28 -2.85 -3.94 -6.80
C LEU A 28 -3.89 -4.87 -7.42
N PRO A 29 -3.74 -5.33 -8.68
CA PRO A 29 -4.72 -6.27 -9.25
C PRO A 29 -4.84 -7.56 -8.45
N ARG A 30 -3.72 -8.12 -7.99
CA ARG A 30 -3.71 -9.32 -7.16
C ARG A 30 -4.40 -9.10 -5.82
N ASN A 31 -4.10 -7.99 -5.16
CA ASN A 31 -4.65 -7.66 -3.85
C ASN A 31 -6.16 -7.40 -3.93
N LEU A 32 -6.62 -6.72 -4.99
CA LEU A 32 -8.05 -6.51 -5.23
C LEU A 32 -8.77 -7.84 -5.43
N ALA A 33 -8.19 -8.75 -6.20
CA ALA A 33 -8.74 -10.09 -6.39
C ALA A 33 -8.79 -10.88 -5.06
N ALA A 34 -7.89 -10.60 -4.13
CA ALA A 34 -7.83 -11.25 -2.82
C ALA A 34 -8.75 -10.63 -1.77
N GLY A 35 -9.52 -9.59 -2.11
CA GLY A 35 -10.53 -8.99 -1.24
C GLY A 35 -10.24 -7.56 -0.77
N GLN A 36 -9.17 -6.92 -1.21
CA GLN A 36 -8.93 -5.51 -0.94
C GLN A 36 -10.03 -4.67 -1.62
N ILE A 37 -10.53 -3.66 -0.96
CA ILE A 37 -11.62 -2.81 -1.50
C ILE A 37 -11.07 -1.80 -2.50
N SER A 38 -9.96 -1.13 -2.13
CA SER A 38 -9.32 -0.13 -2.98
C SER A 38 -7.86 0.03 -2.60
N GLY A 39 -7.07 0.55 -3.52
CA GLY A 39 -5.68 0.86 -3.27
C GLY A 39 -5.27 2.06 -4.10
N GLU A 40 -4.58 3.00 -3.48
CA GLU A 40 -4.14 4.23 -4.12
C GLU A 40 -2.71 4.53 -3.72
N VAL A 41 -1.95 5.08 -4.65
CA VAL A 41 -0.57 5.49 -4.42
C VAL A 41 -0.47 6.99 -4.70
N PHE A 42 0.01 7.74 -3.71
CA PHE A 42 0.13 9.20 -3.81
C PHE A 42 1.60 9.59 -3.82
N LYS A 43 1.96 10.48 -4.73
CA LYS A 43 3.31 11.01 -4.84
C LYS A 43 3.52 12.16 -3.87
N ILE A 44 4.57 12.08 -3.05
CA ILE A 44 4.99 13.17 -2.15
C ILE A 44 6.12 13.96 -2.81
N SER A 45 7.10 13.27 -3.36
CA SER A 45 8.28 13.86 -3.99
C SER A 45 8.80 12.92 -5.08
N GLU A 46 9.96 13.23 -5.65
CA GLU A 46 10.57 12.42 -6.70
C GLU A 46 10.94 11.00 -6.26
N ASN A 47 11.11 10.79 -4.95
CA ASN A 47 11.51 9.49 -4.41
C ASN A 47 10.65 9.06 -3.22
N GLU A 48 9.47 9.62 -3.06
CA GLU A 48 8.66 9.40 -1.86
C GLU A 48 7.19 9.29 -2.22
N VAL A 49 6.51 8.25 -1.71
CA VAL A 49 5.08 8.03 -1.90
C VAL A 49 4.43 7.62 -0.58
N PHE A 50 3.12 7.74 -0.51
CA PHE A 50 2.35 6.98 0.47
C PHE A 50 1.23 6.25 -0.24
N THR A 51 0.87 5.09 0.31
CA THR A 51 -0.21 4.26 -0.23
C THR A 51 -1.34 4.20 0.77
N ILE A 52 -2.57 4.17 0.26
CA ILE A 52 -3.76 3.95 1.08
C ILE A 52 -4.43 2.69 0.57
N SER A 53 -4.60 1.71 1.45
CA SER A 53 -5.26 0.44 1.13
C SER A 53 -6.44 0.24 2.07
N LYS A 54 -7.63 0.00 1.51
CA LYS A 54 -8.84 -0.24 2.28
C LYS A 54 -9.27 -1.68 2.14
N HIS A 55 -9.67 -2.27 3.26
CA HIS A 55 -10.03 -3.68 3.36
C HIS A 55 -11.38 -3.81 4.09
N PRO A 56 -12.14 -4.89 3.84
CA PRO A 56 -13.39 -5.12 4.57
C PRO A 56 -13.16 -5.22 6.08
N ASP A 57 -12.07 -5.86 6.50
CA ASP A 57 -11.75 -6.10 7.89
C ASP A 57 -10.23 -6.34 8.06
N LYS A 58 -9.80 -6.45 9.30
CA LYS A 58 -8.39 -6.69 9.64
C LYS A 58 -7.91 -8.06 9.17
N VAL A 59 -8.77 -9.07 9.21
CA VAL A 59 -8.41 -10.43 8.78
C VAL A 59 -8.01 -10.44 7.31
N THR A 60 -8.80 -9.79 6.45
CA THR A 60 -8.48 -9.65 5.02
C THR A 60 -7.21 -8.84 4.82
N ALA A 61 -7.04 -7.74 5.56
CA ALA A 61 -5.84 -6.92 5.48
C ALA A 61 -4.58 -7.72 5.84
N ASP A 62 -4.66 -8.56 6.87
CA ASP A 62 -3.53 -9.39 7.30
C ASP A 62 -3.21 -10.49 6.27
N LYS A 63 -4.23 -11.08 5.64
CA LYS A 63 -4.04 -12.04 4.55
C LYS A 63 -3.31 -11.40 3.37
N ILE A 64 -3.72 -10.20 2.99
CA ILE A 64 -3.09 -9.47 1.89
C ILE A 64 -1.66 -9.09 2.24
N MET A 65 -1.41 -8.66 3.49
CA MET A 65 -0.05 -8.37 3.94
C MET A 65 0.84 -9.61 3.85
N ALA A 66 0.31 -10.79 4.17
CA ALA A 66 1.06 -12.05 4.04
C ALA A 66 1.43 -12.33 2.59
N LEU A 67 0.53 -12.03 1.63
CA LEU A 67 0.83 -12.17 0.20
C LEU A 67 1.97 -11.25 -0.26
N MET A 68 2.07 -10.07 0.35
CA MET A 68 3.06 -9.05 -0.02
C MET A 68 4.37 -9.14 0.75
N GLN A 69 4.46 -10.03 1.74
CA GLN A 69 5.57 -10.01 2.71
C GLN A 69 6.95 -10.05 2.06
N GLN A 70 7.14 -10.93 1.07
CA GLN A 70 8.41 -11.04 0.37
C GLN A 70 8.72 -9.81 -0.47
N GLU A 71 7.71 -9.29 -1.16
CA GLU A 71 7.85 -8.08 -1.97
C GLU A 71 8.21 -6.87 -1.12
N LEU A 72 7.56 -6.72 0.04
CA LEU A 72 7.86 -5.62 0.96
C LEU A 72 9.27 -5.70 1.52
N LYS A 73 9.77 -6.90 1.78
CA LYS A 73 11.17 -7.10 2.19
C LYS A 73 12.13 -6.63 1.11
N GLU A 74 11.88 -6.95 -0.15
CA GLU A 74 12.70 -6.53 -1.27
C GLU A 74 12.64 -5.01 -1.49
N ILE A 75 11.44 -4.44 -1.40
CA ILE A 75 11.25 -2.98 -1.51
C ILE A 75 11.98 -2.25 -0.38
N ALA A 76 11.99 -2.83 0.82
CA ALA A 76 12.60 -2.21 1.99
C ALA A 76 14.12 -2.13 1.90
N VAL A 77 14.75 -2.93 1.03
CA VAL A 77 16.21 -2.86 0.85
C VAL A 77 16.59 -1.49 0.29
N GLY A 78 17.31 -0.70 1.10
CA GLY A 78 17.73 0.66 0.75
C GLY A 78 16.62 1.70 0.85
N SER A 79 15.40 1.32 1.22
CA SER A 79 14.26 2.23 1.37
C SER A 79 13.82 2.30 2.82
N LYS A 80 13.05 3.36 3.17
CA LYS A 80 12.42 3.47 4.48
C LYS A 80 10.92 3.25 4.32
N LEU A 81 10.37 2.27 5.03
CA LEU A 81 8.95 2.00 5.09
C LEU A 81 8.42 2.34 6.49
N THR A 82 7.31 3.09 6.52
CA THR A 82 6.57 3.37 7.75
C THR A 82 5.12 2.99 7.52
N LYS A 83 4.53 2.29 8.46
CA LYS A 83 3.18 1.76 8.33
C LYS A 83 2.28 2.31 9.43
N LEU A 84 1.09 2.76 9.03
CA LEU A 84 -0.01 3.12 9.93
C LEU A 84 -1.22 2.31 9.53
N GLU A 85 -1.99 1.85 10.49
CA GLU A 85 -3.21 1.09 10.20
C GLU A 85 -4.23 1.25 11.30
N GLY A 86 -5.49 1.11 10.94
CA GLY A 86 -6.57 1.24 11.91
C GLY A 86 -7.92 0.89 11.32
N GLN A 87 -8.87 0.68 12.21
CA GLN A 87 -10.25 0.41 11.86
C GLN A 87 -11.02 1.72 11.69
N LEU A 88 -11.93 1.75 10.71
CA LEU A 88 -12.80 2.89 10.52
C LEU A 88 -13.59 3.16 11.82
N LEU A 89 -13.44 4.36 12.34
CA LEU A 89 -14.16 4.81 13.51
C LEU A 89 -15.35 5.70 13.13
N ILE A 90 -15.09 6.68 12.27
CA ILE A 90 -16.11 7.61 11.79
C ILE A 90 -15.86 7.85 10.31
N GLY A 91 -16.90 7.75 9.49
CA GLY A 91 -16.84 8.06 8.08
C GLY A 91 -18.05 8.87 7.65
N ALA A 92 -17.87 9.71 6.64
CA ALA A 92 -18.93 10.49 6.03
C ALA A 92 -18.61 10.71 4.56
N SER A 93 -19.66 10.90 3.76
CA SER A 93 -19.53 11.25 2.37
C SER A 93 -20.66 12.21 1.98
N PRO A 94 -20.49 13.02 0.92
CA PRO A 94 -21.57 13.90 0.45
C PRO A 94 -22.79 13.07 0.05
N ALA A 95 -23.94 13.60 0.36
CA ALA A 95 -25.20 12.96 0.00
C ALA A 95 -25.45 12.98 -1.52
#